data_b6b3822ff330da4ef5f4eab95fa45e1d
#
_entry.id   b6b3822ff330da4ef5f4eab95fa45e1d
#
_cell.length_a   1.000
_cell.length_b   1.000
_cell.length_c   1.000
_cell.angle_alpha   90.00
_cell.angle_beta   90.00
_cell.angle_gamma   90.00
#
_symmetry.space_group_name_H-M   'P 1'
#
loop_
_entity.id
_entity.type
_entity.pdbx_description
1 polymer ?
#
loop_
_entity_poly.entity_id
_entity_poly.type
_entity_poly.pdbx_seq_one_letter_code
_entity_poly.pdbx_strand_id
1 'polypeptide(L)'
;SVDLFGFRRIIDNPAANFIYLNGETPSRDSVVKAVRAGHVIAACGFDAADVTCDGQIPGGEVRKSASMKLHVTAAMAENYGNIKEIRIYADDRIIHRELLDLNKVDMDFTVSGMDARYFIRMEIAAENEHRLAVPTPFYFQRG
;
A
#
# COMPACT_ATOMS: atom_id res chain seq x y z
N SER A 1 -11.11 -11.54 5.36
CA SER A 1 -11.99 -10.64 6.10
C SER A 1 -11.58 -9.19 5.92
N VAL A 2 -12.44 -8.30 6.25
CA VAL A 2 -12.22 -6.86 6.11
C VAL A 2 -12.05 -6.27 7.50
N ASP A 3 -10.92 -5.58 7.71
CA ASP A 3 -10.65 -4.85 8.95
C ASP A 3 -11.02 -3.39 8.76
N LEU A 4 -12.29 -3.08 8.94
CA LEU A 4 -12.82 -1.74 8.80
C LEU A 4 -12.77 -1.01 10.14
N PHE A 5 -12.38 0.26 10.13
CA PHE A 5 -12.42 1.12 11.31
C PHE A 5 -11.46 0.70 12.43
N GLY A 6 -10.48 -0.15 12.13
CA GLY A 6 -9.58 -0.67 13.14
C GLY A 6 -10.21 -1.72 14.06
N PHE A 7 -11.35 -2.27 13.74
CA PHE A 7 -11.94 -3.36 14.51
C PHE A 7 -11.16 -4.65 14.33
N ARG A 8 -10.95 -5.33 15.42
CA ARG A 8 -10.26 -6.60 15.40
C ARG A 8 -11.14 -7.67 14.75
N ARG A 9 -10.52 -8.50 13.92
CA ARG A 9 -11.22 -9.63 13.31
C ARG A 9 -11.65 -10.64 14.37
N ILE A 10 -12.83 -11.20 14.19
CA ILE A 10 -13.41 -12.18 15.11
C ILE A 10 -12.77 -13.56 14.91
N ILE A 11 -12.36 -13.87 13.68
CA ILE A 11 -11.76 -15.15 13.34
C ILE A 11 -10.27 -14.96 13.01
N ASP A 12 -9.49 -16.00 13.24
CA ASP A 12 -8.06 -15.97 12.94
C ASP A 12 -7.82 -16.09 11.44
N ASN A 13 -8.12 -15.01 10.74
CA ASN A 13 -7.90 -14.88 9.32
C ASN A 13 -6.95 -13.70 9.09
N PRO A 14 -5.75 -13.95 8.52
CA PRO A 14 -4.76 -12.89 8.33
C PRO A 14 -5.13 -11.87 7.23
N ALA A 15 -6.14 -12.17 6.41
CA ALA A 15 -6.53 -11.27 5.32
C ALA A 15 -7.31 -10.06 5.85
N ALA A 16 -6.97 -8.88 5.37
CA ALA A 16 -7.62 -7.63 5.73
C ALA A 16 -7.50 -6.62 4.59
N ASN A 17 -8.39 -5.63 4.60
CA ASN A 17 -8.25 -4.46 3.76
C ASN A 17 -8.09 -3.23 4.67
N PHE A 18 -7.04 -2.45 4.42
CA PHE A 18 -6.86 -1.16 5.07
C PHE A 18 -7.46 -0.10 4.17
N ILE A 19 -8.40 0.67 4.70
CA ILE A 19 -9.19 1.61 3.93
C ILE A 19 -8.91 3.02 4.43
N TYR A 20 -8.55 3.91 3.53
CA TYR A 20 -8.31 5.32 3.84
C TYR A 20 -9.62 6.08 3.77
N LEU A 21 -10.07 6.60 4.90
CA LEU A 21 -11.30 7.40 4.96
C LEU A 21 -11.05 8.89 4.74
N ASN A 22 -9.79 9.29 4.69
CA ASN A 22 -9.37 10.66 4.38
C ASN A 22 -10.05 11.70 5.30
N GLY A 23 -10.08 11.41 6.61
CA GLY A 23 -10.67 12.28 7.60
C GLY A 23 -12.19 12.21 7.76
N GLU A 24 -12.86 11.44 6.92
CA GLU A 24 -14.31 11.25 7.03
C GLU A 24 -14.65 10.34 8.21
N THR A 25 -15.80 10.59 8.85
CA THR A 25 -16.30 9.72 9.91
C THR A 25 -16.61 8.34 9.34
N PRO A 26 -16.18 7.25 10.02
CA PRO A 26 -16.48 5.90 9.57
C PRO A 26 -17.98 5.66 9.44
N SER A 27 -18.42 5.24 8.26
CA SER A 27 -19.79 4.87 7.94
C SER A 27 -19.78 3.97 6.72
N ARG A 28 -20.90 3.32 6.45
CA ARG A 28 -21.04 2.52 5.23
C ARG A 28 -20.78 3.38 3.99
N ASP A 29 -21.30 4.58 3.94
CA ASP A 29 -21.17 5.46 2.79
C ASP A 29 -19.72 5.92 2.60
N SER A 30 -19.02 6.31 3.67
CA SER A 30 -17.63 6.73 3.59
C SER A 30 -16.71 5.57 3.18
N VAL A 31 -16.99 4.36 3.65
CA VAL A 31 -16.24 3.16 3.26
C VAL A 31 -16.46 2.83 1.79
N VAL A 32 -17.71 2.81 1.33
CA VAL A 32 -18.03 2.53 -0.07
C VAL A 32 -17.40 3.56 -0.98
N LYS A 33 -17.45 4.83 -0.62
CA LYS A 33 -16.80 5.91 -1.36
C LYS A 33 -15.29 5.69 -1.48
N ALA A 34 -14.63 5.36 -0.37
CA ALA A 34 -13.19 5.11 -0.36
C ALA A 34 -12.82 3.90 -1.23
N VAL A 35 -13.57 2.81 -1.13
CA VAL A 35 -13.32 1.60 -1.93
C VAL A 35 -13.49 1.88 -3.42
N ARG A 36 -14.53 2.61 -3.79
CA ARG A 36 -14.77 3.00 -5.19
C ARG A 36 -13.66 3.89 -5.74
N ALA A 37 -13.09 4.74 -4.89
CA ALA A 37 -11.96 5.60 -5.27
C ALA A 37 -10.63 4.85 -5.28
N GLY A 38 -10.59 3.58 -4.85
CA GLY A 38 -9.37 2.79 -4.79
C GLY A 38 -8.47 3.10 -3.60
N HIS A 39 -8.98 3.75 -2.56
CA HIS A 39 -8.20 4.11 -1.37
C HIS A 39 -8.06 2.92 -0.43
N VAL A 40 -7.42 1.86 -0.93
CA VAL A 40 -7.36 0.55 -0.27
C VAL A 40 -5.98 -0.06 -0.38
N ILE A 41 -5.56 -0.73 0.69
CA ILE A 41 -4.43 -1.66 0.67
C ILE A 41 -4.97 -3.04 1.06
N ALA A 42 -4.91 -3.99 0.14
CA ALA A 42 -5.24 -5.38 0.42
C ALA A 42 -4.03 -6.05 1.06
N ALA A 43 -4.22 -6.69 2.21
CA ALA A 43 -3.10 -7.24 2.97
C ALA A 43 -3.43 -8.60 3.56
N CYS A 44 -2.40 -9.38 3.81
CA CYS A 44 -2.48 -10.66 4.50
C CYS A 44 -1.31 -10.75 5.49
N GLY A 45 -1.63 -10.89 6.77
CA GLY A 45 -0.62 -11.03 7.83
C GLY A 45 -0.06 -9.72 8.36
N PHE A 46 -0.68 -8.59 8.05
CA PHE A 46 -0.23 -7.26 8.47
C PHE A 46 -1.18 -6.66 9.51
N ASP A 47 -0.61 -6.00 10.51
CA ASP A 47 -1.36 -5.19 11.47
C ASP A 47 -1.60 -3.77 10.95
N ALA A 48 -0.68 -3.27 10.16
CA ALA A 48 -0.76 -1.93 9.60
C ALA A 48 -0.02 -1.86 8.27
N ALA A 49 -0.52 -1.05 7.37
CA ALA A 49 0.16 -0.70 6.13
C ALA A 49 -0.32 0.68 5.68
N ASP A 50 0.64 1.53 5.34
CA ASP A 50 0.39 2.87 4.84
C ASP A 50 1.43 3.19 3.77
N VAL A 51 0.96 3.59 2.59
CA VAL A 51 1.83 3.94 1.47
C VAL A 51 1.33 5.23 0.85
N THR A 52 2.23 6.16 0.64
CA THR A 52 1.91 7.41 -0.07
C THR A 52 2.90 7.64 -1.21
N CYS A 53 2.46 8.34 -2.23
CA CYS A 53 3.30 8.79 -3.34
C CYS A 53 3.15 10.31 -3.46
N ASP A 54 4.23 11.03 -3.23
CA ASP A 54 4.25 12.50 -3.14
C ASP A 54 3.11 13.02 -2.25
N GLY A 55 2.87 12.33 -1.13
CA GLY A 55 1.83 12.67 -0.18
C GLY A 55 0.42 12.21 -0.53
N GLN A 56 0.20 11.60 -1.68
CA GLN A 56 -1.11 11.10 -2.09
C GLN A 56 -1.31 9.65 -1.65
N ILE A 57 -2.55 9.31 -1.28
CA ILE A 57 -2.93 7.96 -0.89
C ILE A 57 -3.18 7.06 -2.11
N PRO A 58 -3.16 5.72 -1.93
CA PRO A 58 -3.40 4.79 -3.04
C PRO A 58 -4.72 5.06 -3.78
N GLY A 59 -4.72 4.80 -5.08
CA GLY A 59 -5.88 4.99 -5.95
C GLY A 59 -6.06 6.42 -6.44
N GLY A 60 -5.35 7.38 -5.86
CA GLY A 60 -5.41 8.77 -6.27
C GLY A 60 -4.60 9.04 -7.52
N GLU A 61 -4.86 10.20 -8.11
CA GLU A 61 -4.04 10.70 -9.20
C GLU A 61 -2.88 11.51 -8.64
N VAL A 62 -1.69 11.21 -9.10
CA VAL A 62 -0.46 11.88 -8.71
C VAL A 62 0.02 12.76 -9.85
N ARG A 63 0.43 13.97 -9.53
CA ARG A 63 1.01 14.87 -10.52
C ARG A 63 2.28 14.24 -11.07
N LYS A 64 2.35 14.10 -12.39
CA LYS A 64 3.47 13.49 -13.07
C LYS A 64 4.73 14.35 -12.90
N SER A 65 5.82 13.71 -12.51
CA SER A 65 7.12 14.36 -12.41
C SER A 65 8.22 13.35 -12.74
N ALA A 66 9.41 13.86 -13.04
CA ALA A 66 10.55 13.00 -13.36
C ALA A 66 10.99 12.16 -12.15
N SER A 67 10.79 12.68 -10.95
CA SER A 67 11.18 12.04 -9.70
C SER A 67 10.02 12.09 -8.71
N MET A 68 9.74 10.98 -8.06
CA MET A 68 8.65 10.84 -7.09
C MET A 68 9.14 10.18 -5.81
N LYS A 69 8.54 10.57 -4.69
CA LYS A 69 8.85 10.03 -3.38
C LYS A 69 7.73 9.12 -2.90
N LEU A 70 8.09 7.88 -2.60
CA LEU A 70 7.21 6.91 -1.97
C LEU A 70 7.58 6.80 -0.50
N HIS A 71 6.58 6.86 0.36
CA HIS A 71 6.75 6.62 1.78
C HIS A 71 5.97 5.38 2.18
N VAL A 72 6.63 4.45 2.87
CA VAL A 72 6.06 3.17 3.27
C VAL A 72 6.20 2.98 4.76
N THR A 73 5.08 2.75 5.42
CA THR A 73 5.03 2.31 6.81
C THR A 73 4.22 1.03 6.87
N ALA A 74 4.77 -0.02 7.46
CA ALA A 74 4.06 -1.29 7.57
C ALA A 74 4.52 -2.05 8.80
N ALA A 75 3.63 -2.86 9.35
CA ALA A 75 3.91 -3.72 10.49
C ALA A 75 3.24 -5.08 10.29
N MET A 76 4.02 -6.14 10.50
CA MET A 76 3.49 -7.50 10.49
C MET A 76 2.68 -7.76 11.75
N ALA A 77 1.64 -8.57 11.61
CA ALA A 77 0.90 -9.10 12.75
C ALA A 77 1.79 -10.06 13.53
N GLU A 78 1.49 -10.22 14.83
CA GLU A 78 2.23 -11.13 15.69
C GLU A 78 2.18 -12.56 15.12
N ASN A 79 3.32 -13.24 15.10
CA ASN A 79 3.50 -14.61 14.61
C ASN A 79 3.37 -14.77 13.08
N TYR A 80 3.39 -13.69 12.31
CA TYR A 80 3.33 -13.77 10.85
C TYR A 80 4.67 -13.49 10.16
N GLY A 81 5.76 -13.45 10.93
CA GLY A 81 7.10 -13.33 10.39
C GLY A 81 7.50 -11.88 10.09
N ASN A 82 8.51 -11.73 9.27
CA ASN A 82 9.07 -10.43 8.90
C ASN A 82 8.78 -10.06 7.46
N ILE A 83 8.83 -8.78 7.19
CA ILE A 83 8.83 -8.25 5.83
C ILE A 83 10.20 -8.55 5.23
N LYS A 84 10.22 -9.17 4.06
CA LYS A 84 11.45 -9.61 3.40
C LYS A 84 11.79 -8.83 2.15
N GLU A 85 10.80 -8.23 1.51
CA GLU A 85 11.03 -7.52 0.26
C GLU A 85 9.96 -6.45 0.03
N ILE A 86 10.39 -5.30 -0.46
CA ILE A 86 9.48 -4.29 -0.99
C ILE A 86 9.80 -4.18 -2.48
N ARG A 87 8.80 -4.40 -3.33
CA ARG A 87 8.93 -4.30 -4.78
C ARG A 87 8.17 -3.09 -5.27
N ILE A 88 8.83 -2.29 -6.09
CA ILE A 88 8.22 -1.12 -6.73
C ILE A 88 8.15 -1.37 -8.23
N TYR A 89 6.97 -1.22 -8.79
CA TYR A 89 6.71 -1.39 -10.22
C TYR A 89 6.31 -0.05 -10.82
N ALA A 90 6.85 0.22 -12.00
CA ALA A 90 6.34 1.29 -12.87
C ALA A 90 5.77 0.61 -14.12
N ASP A 91 4.48 0.81 -14.35
CA ASP A 91 3.73 0.02 -15.33
C ASP A 91 3.91 -1.48 -15.01
N ASP A 92 4.38 -2.28 -15.94
CA ASP A 92 4.53 -3.73 -15.75
C ASP A 92 5.93 -4.14 -15.32
N ARG A 93 6.82 -3.19 -15.04
CA ARG A 93 8.22 -3.49 -14.75
C ARG A 93 8.60 -3.20 -13.32
N ILE A 94 9.34 -4.11 -12.71
CA ILE A 94 9.99 -3.86 -11.42
C ILE A 94 11.12 -2.85 -11.66
N ILE A 95 11.04 -1.71 -10.96
CA ILE A 95 12.07 -0.66 -11.04
C ILE A 95 12.93 -0.60 -9.79
N HIS A 96 12.48 -1.21 -8.70
CA HIS A 96 13.26 -1.27 -7.46
C HIS A 96 12.84 -2.47 -6.62
N ARG A 97 13.83 -3.09 -5.99
CA ARG A 97 13.64 -4.13 -4.98
C ARG A 97 14.44 -3.75 -3.75
N GLU A 98 13.78 -3.74 -2.61
CA GLU A 98 14.44 -3.56 -1.32
C GLU A 98 14.34 -4.85 -0.55
N LEU A 99 15.49 -5.49 -0.27
CA LEU A 99 15.56 -6.69 0.55
C LEU A 99 15.75 -6.29 2.01
N LEU A 100 15.00 -6.89 2.89
CA LEU A 100 15.04 -6.57 4.31
C LEU A 100 14.62 -7.80 5.14
N ASP A 101 14.63 -7.63 6.45
CA ASP A 101 14.23 -8.68 7.40
C ASP A 101 13.77 -8.00 8.68
N LEU A 102 12.60 -7.36 8.61
CA LEU A 102 12.07 -6.54 9.70
C LEU A 102 10.58 -6.78 9.87
N ASN A 103 10.10 -6.81 11.12
CA ASN A 103 8.67 -6.90 11.37
C ASN A 103 7.95 -5.57 11.26
N LYS A 104 8.68 -4.45 11.25
CA LYS A 104 8.16 -3.11 11.03
C LYS A 104 9.09 -2.35 10.11
N VAL A 105 8.53 -1.55 9.22
CA VAL A 105 9.29 -0.69 8.31
C VAL A 105 8.72 0.72 8.31
N ASP A 106 9.60 1.68 8.13
CA ASP A 106 9.28 3.08 7.90
C ASP A 106 10.38 3.61 6.97
N MET A 107 10.08 3.66 5.68
CA MET A 107 11.08 3.89 4.64
C MET A 107 10.57 4.84 3.58
N ASP A 108 11.51 5.61 3.03
CA ASP A 108 11.29 6.44 1.86
C ASP A 108 12.04 5.89 0.67
N PHE A 109 11.42 5.94 -0.50
CA PHE A 109 12.05 5.59 -1.76
C PHE A 109 11.88 6.75 -2.74
N THR A 110 12.95 7.10 -3.43
CA THR A 110 12.88 8.07 -4.52
C THR A 110 13.02 7.30 -5.83
N VAL A 111 12.04 7.44 -6.70
CA VAL A 111 12.05 6.81 -8.02
C VAL A 111 12.12 7.88 -9.09
N SER A 112 12.88 7.62 -10.14
CA SER A 112 13.08 8.57 -11.23
C SER A 112 12.71 7.95 -12.58
N GLY A 113 12.67 8.78 -13.62
CA GLY A 113 12.30 8.30 -14.95
C GLY A 113 10.81 8.06 -15.12
N MET A 114 9.97 8.77 -14.35
CA MET A 114 8.51 8.55 -14.34
C MET A 114 7.77 9.29 -15.44
N ASP A 115 8.42 10.13 -16.21
CA ASP A 115 7.76 10.99 -17.23
C ASP A 115 7.00 10.20 -18.29
N ALA A 116 7.50 9.02 -18.66
CA ALA A 116 6.90 8.19 -19.70
C ALA A 116 6.00 7.07 -19.13
N ARG A 117 5.72 7.10 -17.83
CA ARG A 117 4.95 6.04 -17.17
C ARG A 117 3.51 6.46 -16.94
N TYR A 118 2.64 5.48 -16.69
CA TYR A 118 1.20 5.68 -16.48
C TYR A 118 0.79 5.48 -15.03
N PHE A 119 1.45 4.56 -14.34
CA PHE A 119 1.16 4.31 -12.93
C PHE A 119 2.38 3.72 -12.22
N ILE A 120 2.34 3.80 -10.89
CA ILE A 120 3.32 3.14 -10.02
C ILE A 120 2.54 2.29 -9.00
N ARG A 121 3.04 1.10 -8.72
CA ARG A 121 2.45 0.22 -7.71
C ARG A 121 3.52 -0.46 -6.89
N MET A 122 3.12 -1.00 -5.76
CA MET A 122 4.03 -1.66 -4.83
C MET A 122 3.51 -2.99 -4.36
N GLU A 123 4.42 -3.83 -3.93
CA GLU A 123 4.12 -5.05 -3.17
C GLU A 123 5.05 -5.10 -1.97
N ILE A 124 4.49 -5.33 -0.79
CA ILE A 124 5.25 -5.52 0.44
C ILE A 124 5.12 -6.99 0.80
N ALA A 125 6.20 -7.75 0.68
CA ALA A 125 6.19 -9.20 0.81
C ALA A 125 6.85 -9.66 2.11
N ALA A 126 6.17 -10.56 2.81
CA ALA A 126 6.71 -11.20 4.00
C ALA A 126 7.43 -12.51 3.64
N GLU A 127 7.97 -13.18 4.65
CA GLU A 127 8.67 -14.46 4.53
C GLU A 127 7.90 -15.51 3.74
N ASN A 128 6.59 -15.59 3.99
CA ASN A 128 5.70 -16.44 3.24
C ASN A 128 5.13 -15.62 2.09
N GLU A 129 5.33 -16.07 0.86
CA GLU A 129 4.90 -15.37 -0.36
C GLU A 129 3.40 -15.09 -0.42
N HIS A 130 2.59 -15.82 0.34
CA HIS A 130 1.15 -15.57 0.43
C HIS A 130 0.81 -14.40 1.37
N ARG A 131 1.79 -13.87 2.09
CA ARG A 131 1.62 -12.75 3.01
C ARG A 131 2.14 -11.49 2.34
N LEU A 132 1.23 -10.79 1.68
CA LEU A 132 1.51 -9.59 0.91
C LEU A 132 0.63 -8.44 1.38
N ALA A 133 1.14 -7.23 1.24
CA ALA A 133 0.32 -6.02 1.26
C ALA A 133 0.45 -5.37 -0.11
N VAL A 134 -0.69 -5.13 -0.75
CA VAL A 134 -0.75 -4.61 -2.11
C VAL A 134 -1.66 -3.39 -2.14
N PRO A 135 -1.09 -2.18 -2.13
CA PRO A 135 -1.87 -0.96 -2.33
C PRO A 135 -2.44 -0.89 -3.74
N THR A 136 -3.59 -0.24 -3.87
CA THR A 136 -4.07 0.18 -5.18
C THR A 136 -2.99 1.05 -5.84
N PRO A 137 -2.79 0.95 -7.16
CA PRO A 137 -1.79 1.78 -7.84
C PRO A 137 -2.03 3.27 -7.69
N PHE A 138 -0.95 4.04 -7.81
CA PHE A 138 -0.99 5.49 -7.95
C PHE A 138 -0.96 5.81 -9.44
N TYR A 139 -1.99 6.49 -9.92
CA TYR A 139 -2.11 6.81 -11.34
C TYR A 139 -1.57 8.21 -11.63
N PHE A 140 -0.85 8.34 -12.73
CA PHE A 140 -0.28 9.63 -13.10
C PHE A 140 -1.31 10.45 -13.87
N GLN A 141 -1.41 11.73 -13.51
CA GLN A 141 -2.23 12.68 -14.25
C GLN A 141 -1.67 12.84 -15.66
N ARG A 142 -2.56 12.84 -16.62
CA ARG A 142 -2.20 13.17 -18.00
C ARG A 142 -2.10 14.69 -18.12
N GLY A 143 -0.91 15.14 -18.44
CA GLY A 143 -0.65 16.57 -18.64
C GLY A 143 -0.93 17.01 -20.05
#